data_990b9708bf140f182057512e3e600fb5
#
_entry.id   990b9708bf140f182057512e3e600fb5
#
_cell.length_a   1.000
_cell.length_b   1.000
_cell.length_c   1.000
_cell.angle_alpha   90.00
_cell.angle_beta   90.00
_cell.angle_gamma   90.00
#
_symmetry.space_group_name_H-M   'P 1'
#
loop_
_entity.id
_entity.type
_entity.pdbx_description
1 polymer ?
#
loop_
_entity_poly.entity_id
_entity_poly.type
_entity_poly.pdbx_seq_one_letter_code
_entity_poly.pdbx_strand_id
1 'polypeptide(L)'
;MSNEPRNHGKLWKRHEKRNLIRLFNEGVALKDLAQQFERKETAVQRMINIIEIEQIIKRREIKHLVHFTNIQNLDSIKKYGILNVNYLRHKTNIDFDYNDSKRLDNMLGHISTSISSINQFLFKKFKSRYEKKKYIVIEIDPSIMANGEASFFEYNAAHHALRPKNPEDWIERRKSKYLEGMFAENVMGYSRDEKEKWEPTRVQAEVMLRQIPLSKIVSWKEIDDN
;
A
#
# COMPACT_ATOMS: atom_id res chain seq x y z
N MET A 1 -24.00 -24.54 -18.82
CA MET A 1 -22.62 -24.93 -18.43
C MET A 1 -21.81 -23.66 -18.21
N SER A 2 -21.16 -23.47 -17.07
CA SER A 2 -20.41 -22.25 -16.81
C SER A 2 -19.20 -22.15 -17.75
N ASN A 3 -19.12 -21.06 -18.50
CA ASN A 3 -18.03 -20.77 -19.45
C ASN A 3 -16.73 -20.31 -18.74
N GLU A 4 -16.53 -20.81 -17.50
CA GLU A 4 -15.39 -20.41 -16.66
C GLU A 4 -14.15 -21.22 -17.02
N PRO A 5 -12.96 -20.57 -17.12
CA PRO A 5 -11.72 -21.26 -17.37
C PRO A 5 -11.40 -22.31 -16.29
N ARG A 6 -10.76 -23.41 -16.68
CA ARG A 6 -10.48 -24.58 -15.81
C ARG A 6 -9.76 -24.22 -14.49
N ASN A 7 -8.92 -23.21 -14.49
CA ASN A 7 -8.16 -22.76 -13.32
C ASN A 7 -8.76 -21.50 -12.66
N HIS A 8 -10.03 -21.17 -12.98
CA HIS A 8 -10.72 -20.06 -12.29
C HIS A 8 -10.76 -20.27 -10.77
N GLY A 9 -10.41 -19.25 -10.00
CA GLY A 9 -10.40 -19.27 -8.53
C GLY A 9 -9.29 -20.11 -7.88
N LYS A 10 -8.51 -20.89 -8.62
CA LYS A 10 -7.42 -21.68 -8.06
C LYS A 10 -6.20 -20.84 -7.73
N LEU A 11 -5.48 -21.21 -6.67
CA LEU A 11 -4.22 -20.57 -6.30
C LEU A 11 -3.17 -20.73 -7.41
N TRP A 12 -2.36 -19.71 -7.60
CA TRP A 12 -1.22 -19.73 -8.49
C TRP A 12 -0.04 -20.49 -7.85
N LYS A 13 0.44 -21.54 -8.51
CA LYS A 13 1.61 -22.26 -8.06
C LYS A 13 2.90 -21.45 -8.37
N ARG A 14 3.97 -21.71 -7.61
CA ARG A 14 5.24 -20.99 -7.76
C ARG A 14 5.82 -21.09 -9.18
N HIS A 15 5.74 -22.27 -9.79
CA HIS A 15 6.24 -22.48 -11.17
C HIS A 15 5.36 -21.75 -12.20
N GLU A 16 4.03 -21.70 -11.99
CA GLU A 16 3.12 -20.94 -12.87
C GLU A 16 3.46 -19.45 -12.84
N LYS A 17 3.68 -18.87 -11.65
CA LYS A 17 4.09 -17.47 -11.52
C LYS A 17 5.40 -17.17 -12.26
N ARG A 18 6.41 -18.05 -12.12
CA ARG A 18 7.70 -17.88 -12.81
C ARG A 18 7.57 -17.97 -14.33
N ASN A 19 6.79 -18.94 -14.82
CA ASN A 19 6.55 -19.09 -16.25
C ASN A 19 5.73 -17.91 -16.82
N LEU A 20 4.71 -17.48 -16.10
CA LEU A 20 3.89 -16.33 -16.47
C LEU A 20 4.72 -15.07 -16.71
N ILE A 21 5.54 -14.69 -15.73
CA ILE A 21 6.32 -13.45 -15.86
C ILE A 21 7.40 -13.56 -16.93
N ARG A 22 7.99 -14.76 -17.16
CA ARG A 22 8.93 -14.98 -18.24
C ARG A 22 8.28 -14.77 -19.60
N LEU A 23 7.13 -15.42 -19.85
CA LEU A 23 6.40 -15.31 -21.11
C LEU A 23 5.88 -13.87 -21.35
N PHE A 24 5.43 -13.21 -20.30
CA PHE A 24 5.01 -11.82 -20.38
C PHE A 24 6.17 -10.91 -20.81
N ASN A 25 7.36 -11.08 -20.24
CA ASN A 25 8.56 -10.32 -20.61
C ASN A 25 9.08 -10.65 -22.02
N GLU A 26 8.76 -11.85 -22.54
CA GLU A 26 9.03 -12.25 -23.93
C GLU A 26 8.01 -11.66 -24.92
N GLY A 27 7.02 -10.89 -24.43
CA GLY A 27 6.04 -10.19 -25.27
C GLY A 27 4.82 -11.02 -25.65
N VAL A 28 4.58 -12.15 -25.01
CA VAL A 28 3.36 -12.96 -25.26
C VAL A 28 2.12 -12.16 -24.86
N ALA A 29 1.14 -12.08 -25.76
CA ALA A 29 -0.06 -11.30 -25.54
C ALA A 29 -0.89 -11.81 -24.36
N LEU A 30 -1.55 -10.90 -23.62
CA LEU A 30 -2.34 -11.22 -22.43
C LEU A 30 -3.40 -12.28 -22.68
N LYS A 31 -4.06 -12.23 -23.85
CA LYS A 31 -5.07 -13.21 -24.29
C LYS A 31 -4.48 -14.62 -24.39
N ASP A 32 -3.28 -14.76 -24.98
CA ASP A 32 -2.62 -16.04 -25.18
C ASP A 32 -2.12 -16.60 -23.84
N LEU A 33 -1.62 -15.73 -22.93
CA LEU A 33 -1.30 -16.10 -21.56
C LEU A 33 -2.54 -16.60 -20.82
N ALA A 34 -3.68 -15.92 -20.96
CA ALA A 34 -4.94 -16.33 -20.33
C ALA A 34 -5.39 -17.72 -20.81
N GLN A 35 -5.28 -17.97 -22.10
CA GLN A 35 -5.57 -19.29 -22.69
C GLN A 35 -4.59 -20.35 -22.19
N GLN A 36 -3.29 -20.10 -22.22
CA GLN A 36 -2.24 -21.04 -21.81
C GLN A 36 -2.35 -21.43 -20.33
N PHE A 37 -2.66 -20.47 -19.44
CA PHE A 37 -2.84 -20.73 -18.01
C PHE A 37 -4.27 -21.13 -17.64
N GLU A 38 -5.18 -21.23 -18.61
CA GLU A 38 -6.61 -21.55 -18.40
C GLU A 38 -7.25 -20.66 -17.34
N ARG A 39 -7.02 -19.33 -17.44
CA ARG A 39 -7.52 -18.31 -16.51
C ARG A 39 -8.13 -17.12 -17.26
N LYS A 40 -8.92 -16.31 -16.56
CA LYS A 40 -9.41 -15.03 -17.13
C LYS A 40 -8.25 -14.06 -17.35
N GLU A 41 -8.30 -13.25 -18.40
CA GLU A 41 -7.30 -12.19 -18.66
C GLU A 41 -7.10 -11.27 -17.46
N THR A 42 -8.20 -10.89 -16.79
CA THR A 42 -8.16 -10.05 -15.59
C THR A 42 -7.39 -10.69 -14.44
N ALA A 43 -7.50 -12.02 -14.28
CA ALA A 43 -6.75 -12.76 -13.25
C ALA A 43 -5.26 -12.87 -13.60
N VAL A 44 -4.95 -13.04 -14.88
CA VAL A 44 -3.57 -13.06 -15.40
C VAL A 44 -2.94 -11.68 -15.21
N GLN A 45 -3.60 -10.61 -15.65
CA GLN A 45 -3.13 -9.24 -15.49
C GLN A 45 -2.88 -8.87 -14.02
N ARG A 46 -3.82 -9.26 -13.14
CA ARG A 46 -3.64 -9.06 -11.70
C ARG A 46 -2.42 -9.79 -11.16
N MET A 47 -2.17 -11.04 -11.61
CA MET A 47 -1.03 -11.81 -11.15
C MET A 47 0.29 -11.25 -11.65
N ILE A 48 0.35 -10.79 -12.90
CA ILE A 48 1.52 -10.07 -13.43
C ILE A 48 1.84 -8.86 -12.55
N ASN A 49 0.84 -8.02 -12.27
CA ASN A 49 1.02 -6.84 -11.43
C ASN A 49 1.51 -7.18 -10.01
N ILE A 50 1.00 -8.27 -9.41
CA ILE A 50 1.46 -8.76 -8.09
C ILE A 50 2.95 -9.14 -8.16
N ILE A 51 3.37 -9.89 -9.20
CA ILE A 51 4.76 -10.33 -9.37
C ILE A 51 5.68 -9.12 -9.58
N GLU A 52 5.26 -8.15 -10.39
CA GLU A 52 6.02 -6.91 -10.59
C GLU A 52 6.21 -6.14 -9.29
N ILE A 53 5.16 -6.02 -8.45
CA ILE A 53 5.26 -5.40 -7.13
C ILE A 53 6.23 -6.18 -6.22
N GLU A 54 6.15 -7.54 -6.19
CA GLU A 54 7.10 -8.38 -5.44
C GLU A 54 8.55 -8.13 -5.91
N GLN A 55 8.76 -7.97 -7.21
CA GLN A 55 10.08 -7.67 -7.80
C GLN A 55 10.58 -6.27 -7.43
N ILE A 56 9.71 -5.25 -7.44
CA ILE A 56 10.05 -3.89 -7.02
C ILE A 56 10.45 -3.86 -5.55
N ILE A 57 9.66 -4.49 -4.66
CA ILE A 57 9.98 -4.60 -3.23
C ILE A 57 11.40 -5.16 -3.04
N LYS A 58 11.71 -6.25 -3.74
CA LYS A 58 13.02 -6.91 -3.66
C LYS A 58 14.15 -6.04 -4.24
N ARG A 59 13.98 -5.49 -5.44
CA ARG A 59 15.01 -4.68 -6.12
C ARG A 59 15.31 -3.39 -5.39
N ARG A 60 14.27 -2.75 -4.82
CA ARG A 60 14.39 -1.54 -4.01
C ARG A 60 14.80 -1.82 -2.57
N GLU A 61 14.88 -3.09 -2.17
CA GLU A 61 15.19 -3.49 -0.79
C GLU A 61 14.28 -2.84 0.26
N ILE A 62 12.98 -2.73 -0.06
CA ILE A 62 12.00 -2.16 0.87
C ILE A 62 11.85 -3.11 2.06
N LYS A 63 12.29 -2.67 3.24
CA LYS A 63 12.32 -3.49 4.46
C LYS A 63 10.99 -3.49 5.19
N HIS A 64 10.32 -2.36 5.25
CA HIS A 64 9.04 -2.19 5.95
C HIS A 64 8.25 -1.00 5.39
N LEU A 65 6.95 -1.05 5.60
CA LEU A 65 6.10 0.12 5.60
C LEU A 65 5.96 0.63 7.04
N VAL A 66 5.63 1.89 7.22
CA VAL A 66 5.40 2.49 8.52
C VAL A 66 4.04 3.18 8.59
N HIS A 67 3.39 3.04 9.75
CA HIS A 67 2.19 3.78 10.10
C HIS A 67 2.38 4.40 11.48
N PHE A 68 2.04 5.67 11.68
CA PHE A 68 2.03 6.27 13.00
C PHE A 68 0.61 6.53 13.49
N THR A 69 0.37 6.30 14.75
CA THR A 69 -0.94 6.48 15.37
C THR A 69 -0.80 6.85 16.84
N ASN A 70 -1.92 7.27 17.48
CA ASN A 70 -1.94 7.50 18.92
C ASN A 70 -1.70 6.17 19.67
N ILE A 71 -0.94 6.23 20.77
CA ILE A 71 -0.65 5.07 21.62
C ILE A 71 -1.92 4.43 22.19
N GLN A 72 -2.98 5.19 22.40
CA GLN A 72 -4.27 4.69 22.89
C GLN A 72 -4.91 3.63 21.97
N ASN A 73 -4.53 3.61 20.69
CA ASN A 73 -5.00 2.60 19.74
C ASN A 73 -4.22 1.27 19.85
N LEU A 74 -3.13 1.20 20.62
CA LEU A 74 -2.21 0.06 20.59
C LEU A 74 -2.86 -1.25 21.00
N ASP A 75 -3.72 -1.24 22.05
CA ASP A 75 -4.35 -2.47 22.53
C ASP A 75 -5.33 -3.05 21.54
N SER A 76 -6.12 -2.21 20.86
CA SER A 76 -7.00 -2.65 19.78
C SER A 76 -6.20 -3.16 18.57
N ILE A 77 -5.08 -2.51 18.23
CA ILE A 77 -4.18 -2.92 17.13
C ILE A 77 -3.53 -4.27 17.43
N LYS A 78 -3.08 -4.51 18.65
CA LYS A 78 -2.54 -5.82 19.09
C LYS A 78 -3.54 -6.96 18.97
N LYS A 79 -4.83 -6.66 19.05
CA LYS A 79 -5.89 -7.65 18.99
C LYS A 79 -6.42 -7.89 17.57
N TYR A 80 -6.56 -6.82 16.78
CA TYR A 80 -7.29 -6.85 15.52
C TYR A 80 -6.46 -6.46 14.28
N GLY A 81 -5.21 -6.02 14.46
CA GLY A 81 -4.46 -5.34 13.42
C GLY A 81 -4.94 -3.89 13.24
N ILE A 82 -4.48 -3.21 12.18
CA ILE A 82 -4.91 -1.84 11.88
C ILE A 82 -6.13 -1.90 10.96
N LEU A 83 -7.24 -1.36 11.45
CA LEU A 83 -8.51 -1.28 10.73
C LEU A 83 -8.73 0.15 10.21
N ASN A 84 -9.35 0.29 9.05
CA ASN A 84 -9.66 1.60 8.51
C ASN A 84 -10.81 2.27 9.27
N VAL A 85 -10.87 3.60 9.21
CA VAL A 85 -11.85 4.41 9.96
C VAL A 85 -13.29 4.07 9.61
N ASN A 86 -13.58 3.80 8.34
CA ASN A 86 -14.92 3.44 7.91
C ASN A 86 -15.39 2.12 8.55
N TYR A 87 -14.49 1.13 8.60
CA TYR A 87 -14.80 -0.15 9.26
C TYR A 87 -14.99 0.03 10.76
N LEU A 88 -14.10 0.78 11.44
CA LEU A 88 -14.19 1.06 12.86
C LEU A 88 -15.52 1.75 13.23
N ARG A 89 -15.95 2.76 12.48
CA ARG A 89 -17.17 3.51 12.75
C ARG A 89 -18.47 2.72 12.54
N HIS A 90 -18.50 1.84 11.54
CA HIS A 90 -19.75 1.23 11.10
C HIS A 90 -19.87 -0.27 11.36
N LYS A 91 -18.78 -0.93 11.73
CA LYS A 91 -18.74 -2.40 11.87
C LYS A 91 -18.20 -2.87 13.22
N THR A 92 -17.82 -1.96 14.11
CA THR A 92 -17.28 -2.33 15.43
C THR A 92 -17.76 -1.38 16.52
N ASN A 93 -17.61 -1.83 17.77
CA ASN A 93 -17.77 -0.99 18.97
C ASN A 93 -16.40 -0.68 19.59
N ILE A 94 -15.32 -0.75 18.80
CA ILE A 94 -13.97 -0.45 19.25
C ILE A 94 -13.83 1.06 19.38
N ASP A 95 -13.46 1.51 20.57
CA ASP A 95 -13.05 2.89 20.78
C ASP A 95 -11.69 3.13 20.12
N PHE A 96 -11.54 4.24 19.41
CA PHE A 96 -10.33 4.58 18.69
C PHE A 96 -10.11 6.10 18.61
N ASP A 97 -8.85 6.49 18.66
CA ASP A 97 -8.45 7.87 18.44
C ASP A 97 -8.07 8.11 16.98
N TYR A 98 -8.61 9.19 16.44
CA TYR A 98 -8.48 9.54 15.04
C TYR A 98 -7.97 10.97 14.86
N ASN A 99 -6.76 11.11 14.35
CA ASN A 99 -6.08 12.40 14.24
C ASN A 99 -6.48 13.22 13.02
N ASP A 100 -6.78 12.56 11.89
CA ASP A 100 -7.10 13.22 10.62
C ASP A 100 -8.61 13.32 10.37
N SER A 101 -9.29 14.13 11.17
CA SER A 101 -10.74 14.31 11.07
C SER A 101 -11.21 14.85 9.70
N LYS A 102 -10.34 15.50 8.94
CA LYS A 102 -10.69 16.11 7.66
C LYS A 102 -10.57 15.15 6.47
N ARG A 103 -9.67 14.14 6.53
CA ARG A 103 -9.44 13.18 5.44
C ARG A 103 -9.70 13.78 4.05
N LEU A 104 -8.86 14.72 3.66
CA LEU A 104 -9.01 15.45 2.40
C LEU A 104 -8.89 14.56 1.15
N ASP A 105 -8.38 13.33 1.32
CA ASP A 105 -8.38 12.28 0.30
C ASP A 105 -9.76 11.62 0.11
N ASN A 106 -10.71 11.86 1.01
CA ASN A 106 -12.05 11.26 1.04
C ASN A 106 -12.05 9.72 1.20
N MET A 107 -10.94 9.11 1.67
CA MET A 107 -10.77 7.65 1.70
C MET A 107 -10.74 7.07 3.11
N LEU A 108 -11.83 7.22 3.85
CA LEU A 108 -12.02 6.62 5.17
C LEU A 108 -11.89 5.07 5.19
N GLY A 109 -12.08 4.43 4.04
CA GLY A 109 -11.91 2.99 3.84
C GLY A 109 -10.45 2.53 3.62
N HIS A 110 -9.47 3.45 3.75
CA HIS A 110 -8.05 3.12 3.58
C HIS A 110 -7.21 3.66 4.73
N ILE A 111 -6.07 3.00 4.96
CA ILE A 111 -5.04 3.34 5.94
C ILE A 111 -3.86 3.91 5.15
N SER A 112 -3.41 5.10 5.51
CA SER A 112 -2.19 5.71 4.95
C SER A 112 -0.97 5.11 5.63
N THR A 113 -0.01 4.67 4.83
CA THR A 113 1.31 4.21 5.27
C THR A 113 2.38 4.87 4.41
N SER A 114 3.61 4.94 4.92
CA SER A 114 4.78 5.40 4.19
C SER A 114 5.78 4.26 4.03
N ILE A 115 6.66 4.33 3.05
CA ILE A 115 7.77 3.39 2.87
C ILE A 115 8.95 3.87 3.71
N SER A 116 9.53 2.99 4.53
CA SER A 116 10.74 3.15 5.35
C SER A 116 10.66 4.19 6.47
N SER A 117 10.14 5.39 6.23
CA SER A 117 10.06 6.46 7.23
C SER A 117 8.69 7.12 7.25
N ILE A 118 8.29 7.64 8.43
CA ILE A 118 7.00 8.35 8.56
C ILE A 118 7.02 9.67 7.78
N ASN A 119 5.85 10.09 7.32
CA ASN A 119 5.66 11.43 6.76
C ASN A 119 5.84 12.50 7.87
N GLN A 120 7.06 13.04 7.98
CA GLN A 120 7.45 14.00 9.01
C GLN A 120 6.61 15.29 8.99
N PHE A 121 6.18 15.74 7.81
CA PHE A 121 5.33 16.94 7.71
C PHE A 121 3.96 16.68 8.33
N LEU A 122 3.37 15.53 8.04
CA LEU A 122 2.07 15.16 8.58
C LEU A 122 2.17 14.88 10.08
N PHE A 123 3.22 14.20 10.52
CA PHE A 123 3.47 13.90 11.93
C PHE A 123 3.63 15.20 12.75
N LYS A 124 4.48 16.12 12.33
CA LYS A 124 4.68 17.42 13.00
C LYS A 124 3.36 18.21 13.09
N LYS A 125 2.55 18.19 12.03
CA LYS A 125 1.24 18.84 12.02
C LYS A 125 0.29 18.25 13.07
N PHE A 126 0.26 16.92 13.23
CA PHE A 126 -0.59 16.30 14.24
C PHE A 126 -0.03 16.51 15.65
N LYS A 127 1.27 16.38 15.85
CA LYS A 127 1.92 16.64 17.13
C LYS A 127 1.65 18.08 17.62
N SER A 128 1.80 19.09 16.78
CA SER A 128 1.51 20.49 17.15
C SER A 128 0.02 20.75 17.44
N ARG A 129 -0.89 20.01 16.81
CA ARG A 129 -2.33 20.15 17.06
C ARG A 129 -2.79 19.44 18.35
N TYR A 130 -2.11 18.37 18.74
CA TYR A 130 -2.48 17.49 19.83
C TYR A 130 -1.28 17.23 20.75
N GLU A 131 -0.71 18.28 21.33
CA GLU A 131 0.55 18.26 22.09
C GLU A 131 0.59 17.24 23.23
N LYS A 132 -0.57 16.93 23.84
CA LYS A 132 -0.66 15.95 24.93
C LYS A 132 -0.74 14.49 24.47
N LYS A 133 -0.84 14.24 23.17
CA LYS A 133 -0.96 12.88 22.65
C LYS A 133 0.42 12.25 22.44
N LYS A 134 0.56 11.02 22.92
CA LYS A 134 1.73 10.17 22.63
C LYS A 134 1.47 9.35 21.37
N TYR A 135 2.51 9.16 20.58
CA TYR A 135 2.44 8.46 19.30
C TYR A 135 3.33 7.24 19.27
N ILE A 136 2.92 6.25 18.53
CA ILE A 136 3.72 5.07 18.17
C ILE A 136 3.91 4.99 16.68
N VAL A 137 5.03 4.43 16.25
CA VAL A 137 5.28 3.97 14.88
C VAL A 137 5.12 2.47 14.86
N ILE A 138 4.41 1.97 13.86
CA ILE A 138 4.19 0.56 13.61
C ILE A 138 4.91 0.20 12.31
N GLU A 139 5.79 -0.79 12.37
CA GLU A 139 6.46 -1.36 11.20
C GLU A 139 5.64 -2.52 10.64
N ILE A 140 5.49 -2.56 9.32
CA ILE A 140 4.59 -3.46 8.61
C ILE A 140 5.39 -4.19 7.53
N ASP A 141 5.18 -5.50 7.39
CA ASP A 141 5.77 -6.33 6.35
C ASP A 141 5.38 -5.79 4.96
N PRO A 142 6.35 -5.37 4.12
CA PRO A 142 6.09 -4.74 2.84
C PRO A 142 5.43 -5.69 1.83
N SER A 143 5.46 -7.01 2.03
CA SER A 143 4.78 -7.97 1.16
C SER A 143 3.25 -7.75 1.10
N ILE A 144 2.68 -7.01 2.04
CA ILE A 144 1.27 -6.60 2.00
C ILE A 144 0.94 -5.77 0.75
N MET A 145 1.91 -5.06 0.18
CA MET A 145 1.72 -4.30 -1.06
C MET A 145 1.36 -5.20 -2.26
N ALA A 146 1.82 -6.45 -2.24
CA ALA A 146 1.58 -7.43 -3.30
C ALA A 146 0.25 -8.19 -3.15
N ASN A 147 -0.69 -7.72 -2.33
CA ASN A 147 -2.02 -8.34 -2.19
C ASN A 147 -3.00 -7.97 -3.33
N GLY A 148 -2.61 -7.03 -4.20
CA GLY A 148 -3.42 -6.52 -5.31
C GLY A 148 -4.47 -5.47 -4.90
N GLU A 149 -4.39 -4.92 -3.67
CA GLU A 149 -5.32 -3.90 -3.15
C GLU A 149 -4.63 -2.62 -2.70
N ALA A 150 -3.29 -2.62 -2.60
CA ALA A 150 -2.50 -1.44 -2.28
C ALA A 150 -2.57 -0.42 -3.42
N SER A 151 -2.76 0.86 -3.09
CA SER A 151 -2.71 1.97 -4.05
C SER A 151 -1.51 2.87 -3.73
N PHE A 152 -0.80 3.31 -4.78
CA PHE A 152 0.49 3.96 -4.68
C PHE A 152 0.42 5.41 -5.15
N PHE A 153 0.93 6.31 -4.32
CA PHE A 153 0.94 7.74 -4.57
C PHE A 153 2.36 8.29 -4.37
N GLU A 154 2.92 8.88 -5.40
CA GLU A 154 4.26 9.51 -5.39
C GLU A 154 4.32 10.75 -4.49
N TYR A 155 3.17 11.20 -4.00
CA TYR A 155 2.97 12.29 -3.06
C TYR A 155 1.79 11.98 -2.15
N ASN A 156 1.41 12.89 -1.25
CA ASN A 156 0.21 12.71 -0.41
C ASN A 156 -1.05 12.50 -1.27
N ALA A 157 -1.84 11.48 -0.99
CA ALA A 157 -3.05 11.15 -1.75
C ALA A 157 -4.11 12.27 -1.73
N ALA A 158 -4.07 13.15 -0.74
CA ALA A 158 -4.92 14.34 -0.65
C ALA A 158 -4.43 15.52 -1.50
N HIS A 159 -3.23 15.42 -2.11
CA HIS A 159 -2.71 16.48 -2.96
C HIS A 159 -3.60 16.69 -4.19
N HIS A 160 -3.91 17.95 -4.52
CA HIS A 160 -4.91 18.32 -5.53
C HIS A 160 -4.66 17.67 -6.92
N ALA A 161 -3.39 17.49 -7.30
CA ALA A 161 -3.01 16.90 -8.59
C ALA A 161 -3.13 15.36 -8.61
N LEU A 162 -3.15 14.68 -7.45
CA LEU A 162 -3.14 13.23 -7.33
C LEU A 162 -4.43 12.67 -6.73
N ARG A 163 -5.24 13.53 -6.11
CA ARG A 163 -6.46 13.12 -5.43
C ARG A 163 -7.39 12.40 -6.40
N PRO A 164 -7.69 11.13 -6.17
CA PRO A 164 -8.65 10.38 -6.97
C PRO A 164 -10.03 11.03 -6.91
N LYS A 165 -10.68 11.14 -8.07
CA LYS A 165 -11.99 11.75 -8.21
C LYS A 165 -13.11 10.71 -8.21
N ASN A 166 -12.79 9.47 -8.59
CA ASN A 166 -13.71 8.36 -8.70
C ASN A 166 -13.04 7.03 -8.30
N PRO A 167 -13.81 5.93 -8.13
CA PRO A 167 -13.26 4.63 -7.75
C PRO A 167 -12.26 4.05 -8.75
N GLU A 168 -12.39 4.33 -10.05
CA GLU A 168 -11.52 3.84 -11.11
C GLU A 168 -10.10 4.42 -10.95
N ASP A 169 -9.97 5.69 -10.57
CA ASP A 169 -8.67 6.33 -10.30
C ASP A 169 -7.90 5.58 -9.19
N TRP A 170 -8.61 5.09 -8.17
CA TRP A 170 -8.02 4.30 -7.10
C TRP A 170 -7.56 2.92 -7.58
N ILE A 171 -8.34 2.28 -8.45
CA ILE A 171 -7.99 0.99 -9.03
C ILE A 171 -6.77 1.14 -9.94
N GLU A 172 -6.71 2.21 -10.72
CA GLU A 172 -5.55 2.51 -11.57
C GLU A 172 -4.27 2.64 -10.74
N ARG A 173 -4.34 3.31 -9.58
CA ARG A 173 -3.20 3.48 -8.66
C ARG A 173 -2.66 2.19 -8.04
N ARG A 174 -3.30 1.04 -8.24
CA ARG A 174 -2.83 -0.28 -7.78
C ARG A 174 -1.78 -0.91 -8.68
N LYS A 175 -1.49 -0.31 -9.84
CA LYS A 175 -0.52 -0.86 -10.78
C LYS A 175 0.90 -0.64 -10.32
N SER A 176 1.77 -1.62 -10.60
CA SER A 176 3.21 -1.64 -10.27
C SER A 176 3.95 -0.39 -10.73
N LYS A 177 3.56 0.17 -11.89
CA LYS A 177 4.14 1.42 -12.43
C LYS A 177 4.06 2.60 -11.45
N TYR A 178 3.00 2.68 -10.63
CA TYR A 178 2.88 3.76 -9.64
C TYR A 178 3.76 3.53 -8.41
N LEU A 179 3.95 2.27 -8.00
CA LEU A 179 4.96 1.95 -6.98
C LEU A 179 6.36 2.30 -7.49
N GLU A 180 6.72 1.91 -8.71
CA GLU A 180 8.01 2.27 -9.30
C GLU A 180 8.17 3.79 -9.44
N GLY A 181 7.09 4.49 -9.84
CA GLY A 181 7.07 5.95 -9.95
C GLY A 181 7.39 6.69 -8.65
N MET A 182 7.12 6.09 -7.48
CA MET A 182 7.49 6.67 -6.18
C MET A 182 9.01 6.83 -6.02
N PHE A 183 9.80 6.08 -6.79
CA PHE A 183 11.27 6.07 -6.78
C PHE A 183 11.88 6.72 -8.02
N ALA A 184 11.09 7.39 -8.85
CA ALA A 184 11.61 8.13 -10.01
C ALA A 184 12.58 9.23 -9.57
N GLU A 185 13.55 9.56 -10.42
CA GLU A 185 14.56 10.60 -10.15
C GLU A 185 13.90 11.96 -9.91
N ASN A 186 12.88 12.28 -10.71
CA ASN A 186 12.10 13.49 -10.57
C ASN A 186 10.62 13.15 -10.35
N VAL A 187 10.09 13.51 -9.20
CA VAL A 187 8.67 13.39 -8.87
C VAL A 187 8.14 14.76 -8.52
N MET A 188 7.27 15.31 -9.37
CA MET A 188 6.65 16.63 -9.16
C MET A 188 7.69 17.75 -8.89
N GLY A 189 8.80 17.75 -9.64
CA GLY A 189 9.85 18.78 -9.54
C GLY A 189 10.86 18.59 -8.40
N TYR A 190 10.87 17.43 -7.75
CA TYR A 190 11.84 17.11 -6.69
C TYR A 190 12.79 16.01 -7.17
N SER A 191 14.09 16.24 -6.96
CA SER A 191 15.14 15.29 -7.27
C SER A 191 15.30 14.21 -6.23
N ARG A 192 15.78 13.04 -6.67
CA ARG A 192 16.09 11.89 -5.81
C ARG A 192 17.55 11.89 -5.31
N ASP A 193 18.38 12.86 -5.69
CA ASP A 193 19.85 12.80 -5.69
C ASP A 193 20.53 12.21 -4.44
N GLU A 194 19.93 12.34 -3.26
CA GLU A 194 20.49 11.86 -2.01
C GLU A 194 19.66 10.76 -1.33
N LYS A 195 18.68 10.18 -2.05
CA LYS A 195 17.81 9.15 -1.48
C LYS A 195 18.38 7.75 -1.67
N GLU A 196 18.30 6.95 -0.63
CA GLU A 196 18.59 5.52 -0.71
C GLU A 196 17.58 4.80 -1.61
N LYS A 197 17.99 3.67 -2.21
CA LYS A 197 17.14 2.93 -3.16
C LYS A 197 15.79 2.47 -2.60
N TRP A 198 15.71 2.24 -1.30
CA TRP A 198 14.50 1.82 -0.58
C TRP A 198 13.62 2.97 -0.09
N GLU A 199 14.04 4.21 -0.26
CA GLU A 199 13.24 5.37 0.10
C GLU A 199 12.58 6.00 -1.13
N PRO A 200 11.29 6.35 -1.08
CA PRO A 200 10.66 7.15 -2.13
C PRO A 200 11.35 8.49 -2.29
N THR A 201 11.33 9.03 -3.50
CA THR A 201 11.87 10.36 -3.82
C THR A 201 11.28 11.45 -2.92
N ARG A 202 10.00 11.31 -2.56
CA ARG A 202 9.32 12.22 -1.64
C ARG A 202 8.93 11.54 -0.34
N VAL A 203 9.27 12.16 0.77
CA VAL A 203 8.86 11.70 2.12
C VAL A 203 7.34 11.66 2.33
N GLN A 204 6.59 12.39 1.50
CA GLN A 204 5.13 12.44 1.54
C GLN A 204 4.47 11.38 0.65
N ALA A 205 5.24 10.52 -0.01
CA ALA A 205 4.71 9.41 -0.78
C ALA A 205 3.92 8.44 0.12
N GLU A 206 2.79 7.97 -0.37
CA GLU A 206 1.86 7.16 0.42
C GLU A 206 1.53 5.83 -0.24
N VAL A 207 1.48 4.79 0.57
CA VAL A 207 0.88 3.49 0.22
C VAL A 207 -0.43 3.37 1.00
N MET A 208 -1.53 3.27 0.29
CA MET A 208 -2.87 3.21 0.85
C MET A 208 -3.37 1.76 0.89
N LEU A 209 -3.68 1.25 2.09
CA LEU A 209 -4.09 -0.13 2.35
C LEU A 209 -5.50 -0.17 2.93
N ARG A 210 -6.30 -1.19 2.61
CA ARG A 210 -7.65 -1.33 3.17
C ARG A 210 -7.67 -1.76 4.62
N GLN A 211 -6.79 -2.69 4.98
CA GLN A 211 -6.57 -3.15 6.35
C GLN A 211 -5.17 -3.73 6.47
N ILE A 212 -4.64 -3.79 7.67
CA ILE A 212 -3.34 -4.38 7.96
C ILE A 212 -3.56 -5.45 9.05
N PRO A 213 -3.60 -6.74 8.68
CA PRO A 213 -3.81 -7.81 9.64
C PRO A 213 -2.63 -7.91 10.61
N LEU A 214 -2.88 -8.41 11.80
CA LEU A 214 -1.87 -8.56 12.84
C LEU A 214 -0.63 -9.33 12.37
N SER A 215 -0.82 -10.35 11.53
CA SER A 215 0.26 -11.15 10.92
C SER A 215 1.22 -10.35 10.02
N LYS A 216 0.87 -9.12 9.66
CA LYS A 216 1.70 -8.21 8.88
C LYS A 216 2.34 -7.10 9.71
N ILE A 217 2.05 -7.01 10.99
CA ILE A 217 2.73 -6.10 11.92
C ILE A 217 4.02 -6.77 12.39
N VAL A 218 5.14 -6.11 12.14
CA VAL A 218 6.49 -6.59 12.49
C VAL A 218 6.88 -6.11 13.88
N SER A 219 6.72 -4.81 14.13
CA SER A 219 7.10 -4.18 15.39
C SER A 219 6.31 -2.89 15.62
N TRP A 220 6.41 -2.35 16.83
CA TRP A 220 5.96 -1.00 17.18
C TRP A 220 6.92 -0.39 18.20
N LYS A 221 7.06 0.92 18.15
CA LYS A 221 7.85 1.70 19.12
C LYS A 221 7.19 3.04 19.40
N GLU A 222 7.34 3.54 20.62
CA GLU A 222 6.95 4.91 20.94
C GLU A 222 7.87 5.90 20.21
N ILE A 223 7.31 7.06 19.86
CA ILE A 223 8.10 8.17 19.33
C ILE A 223 8.46 9.05 20.52
N ASP A 224 9.76 9.14 20.80
CA ASP A 224 10.27 9.98 21.85
C ASP A 224 9.98 11.46 21.58
N ASP A 225 9.67 12.20 22.64
CA ASP A 225 9.37 13.64 22.62
C ASP A 225 10.66 14.49 22.64
N ASN A 226 11.66 14.13 21.80
CA ASN A 226 12.84 14.97 21.65
C ASN A 226 12.61 16.16 20.74
#